data_28c75565d8c0368a1b44e1e2321fcb31
#
_entry.id   28c75565d8c0368a1b44e1e2321fcb31
#
_cell.length_a   1.000
_cell.length_b   1.000
_cell.length_c   1.000
_cell.angle_alpha   90.00
_cell.angle_beta   90.00
_cell.angle_gamma   90.00
#
_symmetry.space_group_name_H-M   'P 1'
#
loop_
_entity.id
_entity.type
_entity.pdbx_description
1 polymer ?
#
loop_
_entity_poly.entity_id
_entity_poly.type
_entity_poly.pdbx_seq_one_letter_code
_entity_poly.pdbx_strand_id
1 'polypeptide(L)'
;MKRFGLVLLAVMALAIVASPASAQSIRWGVGAGLLMPMGDYGDIDKMGFTGGVGGTYALPGGVGIRVDASYGTTSEKSGVTAHTTKLLGGMASVVYAFGSAGPKPYVMGGLGLTNAKIDVGGSSASETKVTFGFGAGVSLPMGTGGSRLFAETRYTSVSTSGASLTYLPIVVGISFGK
;
A
#
# COMPACT_ATOMS: atom_id res chain seq x y z
N MET A 1 -2.89 -16.72 16.69
CA MET A 1 -3.21 -15.51 15.90
C MET A 1 -3.07 -14.20 16.68
N LYS A 2 -3.43 -14.11 17.98
CA LYS A 2 -3.27 -12.86 18.79
C LYS A 2 -1.80 -12.43 19.00
N ARG A 3 -0.84 -13.35 18.98
CA ARG A 3 0.59 -13.03 19.20
C ARG A 3 1.29 -12.38 17.99
N PHE A 4 0.84 -12.62 16.77
CA PHE A 4 1.39 -11.99 15.56
C PHE A 4 0.98 -10.51 15.43
N GLY A 5 -0.24 -10.16 15.83
CA GLY A 5 -0.69 -8.77 15.88
C GLY A 5 0.11 -7.93 16.89
N LEU A 6 0.48 -8.52 18.02
CA LEU A 6 1.29 -7.86 19.05
C LEU A 6 2.74 -7.60 18.59
N VAL A 7 3.33 -8.53 17.83
CA VAL A 7 4.68 -8.35 17.27
C VAL A 7 4.70 -7.26 16.20
N LEU A 8 3.68 -7.20 15.34
CA LEU A 8 3.57 -6.15 14.31
C LEU A 8 3.37 -4.77 14.95
N LEU A 9 2.54 -4.69 16.00
CA LEU A 9 2.34 -3.46 16.78
C LEU A 9 3.61 -3.04 17.53
N ALA A 10 4.37 -3.98 18.07
CA ALA A 10 5.63 -3.73 18.76
C ALA A 10 6.72 -3.24 17.79
N VAL A 11 6.80 -3.80 16.58
CA VAL A 11 7.73 -3.35 15.54
C VAL A 11 7.37 -1.94 15.04
N MET A 12 6.07 -1.64 14.88
CA MET A 12 5.61 -0.28 14.58
C MET A 12 5.91 0.70 15.71
N ALA A 13 5.72 0.31 16.97
CA ALA A 13 6.03 1.14 18.13
C ALA A 13 7.55 1.38 18.28
N LEU A 14 8.39 0.38 18.01
CA LEU A 14 9.85 0.53 18.05
C LEU A 14 10.36 1.47 16.95
N ALA A 15 9.75 1.47 15.77
CA ALA A 15 10.08 2.38 14.68
C ALA A 15 9.78 3.86 15.02
N ILE A 16 8.83 4.11 15.91
CA ILE A 16 8.44 5.45 16.34
C ILE A 16 9.39 6.00 17.45
N VAL A 17 9.98 5.13 18.25
CA VAL A 17 10.80 5.52 19.43
C VAL A 17 12.28 5.70 19.09
N ALA A 18 12.78 5.14 17.99
CA ALA A 18 14.18 5.24 17.58
C ALA A 18 14.45 6.53 16.78
N SER A 19 14.17 7.70 17.33
CA SER A 19 14.56 8.98 16.72
C SER A 19 15.80 9.55 17.42
N PRO A 20 17.01 9.43 16.85
CA PRO A 20 18.07 10.38 17.18
C PRO A 20 17.80 11.68 16.42
N ALA A 21 17.72 12.76 17.17
CA ALA A 21 17.62 14.12 16.67
C ALA A 21 18.80 14.44 15.74
N SER A 22 18.55 14.52 14.44
CA SER A 22 19.26 15.37 13.47
C SER A 22 18.82 15.01 12.04
N ALA A 23 18.08 15.91 11.39
CA ALA A 23 17.87 15.95 9.92
C ALA A 23 17.20 14.73 9.24
N GLN A 24 16.67 13.78 9.97
CA GLN A 24 15.99 12.61 9.41
C GLN A 24 14.49 12.92 9.34
N SER A 25 13.98 13.09 8.13
CA SER A 25 12.60 13.50 7.93
C SER A 25 11.70 12.29 7.66
N ILE A 26 10.73 12.05 8.53
CA ILE A 26 9.63 11.14 8.23
C ILE A 26 8.58 11.94 7.46
N ARG A 27 8.26 11.46 6.28
CA ARG A 27 7.19 12.00 5.44
C ARG A 27 5.98 11.09 5.53
N TRP A 28 4.90 11.62 6.05
CA TRP A 28 3.61 10.93 6.10
C TRP A 28 2.84 11.13 4.80
N GLY A 29 2.03 10.17 4.41
CA GLY A 29 1.20 10.24 3.23
C GLY A 29 -0.18 9.64 3.48
N VAL A 30 -1.18 10.21 2.83
CA VAL A 30 -2.53 9.66 2.75
C VAL A 30 -2.97 9.73 1.30
N GLY A 31 -3.60 8.66 0.82
CA GLY A 31 -4.06 8.60 -0.57
C GLY A 31 -5.26 7.68 -0.74
N ALA A 32 -5.93 7.87 -1.87
CA ALA A 32 -7.05 7.04 -2.29
C ALA A 32 -7.02 6.89 -3.81
N GLY A 33 -7.72 5.88 -4.32
CA GLY A 33 -7.73 5.63 -5.75
C GLY A 33 -8.54 4.42 -6.14
N LEU A 34 -8.20 3.88 -7.30
CA LEU A 34 -8.84 2.71 -7.89
C LEU A 34 -8.02 1.47 -7.60
N LEU A 35 -8.70 0.35 -7.41
CA LEU A 35 -8.11 -0.96 -7.30
C LEU A 35 -8.54 -1.77 -8.53
N MET A 36 -7.59 -2.14 -9.35
CA MET A 36 -7.80 -2.90 -10.58
C MET A 36 -7.41 -4.37 -10.35
N PRO A 37 -8.36 -5.29 -10.20
CA PRO A 37 -8.09 -6.73 -10.18
C PRO A 37 -7.46 -7.19 -11.49
N MET A 38 -6.52 -8.15 -11.42
CA MET A 38 -5.80 -8.69 -12.58
C MET A 38 -5.75 -10.22 -12.53
N GLY A 39 -5.57 -10.85 -13.69
CA GLY A 39 -5.55 -12.32 -13.82
C GLY A 39 -6.84 -12.93 -13.30
N ASP A 40 -6.76 -14.10 -12.68
CA ASP A 40 -7.92 -14.84 -12.15
C ASP A 40 -8.82 -13.99 -11.22
N TYR A 41 -8.21 -13.09 -10.45
CA TYR A 41 -8.96 -12.13 -9.63
C TYR A 41 -9.72 -11.14 -10.49
N GLY A 42 -9.14 -10.69 -11.60
CA GLY A 42 -9.79 -9.81 -12.57
C GLY A 42 -10.90 -10.49 -13.38
N ASP A 43 -10.93 -11.81 -13.44
CA ASP A 43 -11.99 -12.56 -14.14
C ASP A 43 -13.29 -12.58 -13.33
N ILE A 44 -13.22 -12.52 -11.99
CA ILE A 44 -14.37 -12.62 -11.09
C ILE A 44 -14.77 -11.28 -10.49
N ASP A 45 -13.83 -10.37 -10.23
CA ASP A 45 -14.09 -9.06 -9.61
C ASP A 45 -13.90 -7.92 -10.61
N LYS A 46 -14.76 -6.91 -10.53
CA LYS A 46 -14.61 -5.64 -11.23
C LYS A 46 -13.72 -4.66 -10.45
N MET A 47 -13.33 -3.60 -11.11
CA MET A 47 -12.59 -2.49 -10.51
C MET A 47 -13.31 -1.97 -9.26
N GLY A 48 -12.53 -1.69 -8.22
CA GLY A 48 -13.00 -1.17 -6.95
C GLY A 48 -12.23 0.06 -6.49
N PHE A 49 -12.29 0.35 -5.22
CA PHE A 49 -11.64 1.49 -4.60
C PHE A 49 -10.63 1.04 -3.56
N THR A 50 -9.62 1.88 -3.36
CA THR A 50 -8.60 1.68 -2.33
C THR A 50 -8.21 3.00 -1.69
N GLY A 51 -7.75 2.94 -0.45
CA GLY A 51 -7.17 4.07 0.24
C GLY A 51 -6.17 3.58 1.28
N GLY A 52 -5.27 4.46 1.68
CA GLY A 52 -4.24 4.07 2.62
C GLY A 52 -3.48 5.25 3.20
N VAL A 53 -2.66 4.91 4.19
CA VAL A 53 -1.77 5.83 4.89
C VAL A 53 -0.39 5.19 5.00
N GLY A 54 0.65 6.00 5.02
CA GLY A 54 2.01 5.48 5.18
C GLY A 54 2.99 6.53 5.67
N GLY A 55 4.13 6.04 6.14
CA GLY A 55 5.27 6.86 6.51
C GLY A 55 6.49 6.45 5.72
N THR A 56 7.21 7.42 5.18
CA THR A 56 8.49 7.20 4.48
C THR A 56 9.61 7.86 5.27
N TYR A 57 10.58 7.07 5.66
CA TYR A 57 11.82 7.52 6.25
C TYR A 57 12.85 7.73 5.16
N ALA A 58 13.29 8.97 4.98
CA ALA A 58 14.26 9.32 3.93
C ALA A 58 15.69 9.01 4.40
N LEU A 59 16.43 8.33 3.53
CA LEU A 59 17.85 8.04 3.67
C LEU A 59 18.66 8.89 2.66
N PRO A 60 19.97 9.07 2.87
CA PRO A 60 20.82 9.72 1.89
C PRO A 60 20.77 9.03 0.52
N GLY A 61 21.03 9.78 -0.55
CA GLY A 61 21.13 9.22 -1.91
C GLY A 61 19.78 8.96 -2.60
N GLY A 62 18.67 9.54 -2.12
CA GLY A 62 17.37 9.35 -2.74
C GLY A 62 16.64 8.06 -2.35
N VAL A 63 17.24 7.28 -1.45
CA VAL A 63 16.63 6.05 -0.93
C VAL A 63 15.69 6.39 0.22
N GLY A 64 14.64 5.60 0.41
CA GLY A 64 13.74 5.68 1.55
C GLY A 64 13.21 4.31 1.95
N ILE A 65 12.82 4.19 3.21
CA ILE A 65 12.08 3.04 3.72
C ILE A 65 10.65 3.51 3.98
N ARG A 66 9.68 2.87 3.36
CA ARG A 66 8.26 3.17 3.53
C ARG A 66 7.57 2.02 4.25
N VAL A 67 6.70 2.38 5.19
CA VAL A 67 5.72 1.45 5.76
C VAL A 67 4.35 2.03 5.49
N ASP A 68 3.47 1.24 4.91
CA ASP A 68 2.11 1.66 4.57
C ASP A 68 1.07 0.63 4.98
N ALA A 69 -0.13 1.12 5.28
CA ALA A 69 -1.34 0.33 5.47
C ALA A 69 -2.39 0.78 4.46
N SER A 70 -3.09 -0.18 3.87
CA SER A 70 -4.11 0.09 2.85
C SER A 70 -5.35 -0.75 3.08
N TYR A 71 -6.49 -0.21 2.68
CA TYR A 71 -7.76 -0.90 2.60
C TYR A 71 -8.31 -0.76 1.19
N GLY A 72 -8.81 -1.86 0.63
CA GLY A 72 -9.44 -1.89 -0.68
C GLY A 72 -10.70 -2.74 -0.68
N THR A 73 -11.61 -2.44 -1.59
CA THR A 73 -12.84 -3.22 -1.78
C THR A 73 -13.17 -3.33 -3.26
N THR A 74 -13.58 -4.52 -3.67
CA THR A 74 -14.08 -4.84 -5.02
C THR A 74 -15.40 -5.57 -4.90
N SER A 75 -16.10 -5.69 -6.01
CA SER A 75 -17.36 -6.42 -6.09
C SER A 75 -17.32 -7.32 -7.31
N GLU A 76 -18.16 -8.33 -7.32
CA GLU A 76 -18.30 -9.31 -8.38
C GLU A 76 -18.60 -8.70 -9.76
N LYS A 77 -18.18 -9.37 -10.81
CA LYS A 77 -18.62 -9.13 -12.19
C LYS A 77 -20.02 -9.74 -12.42
N SER A 78 -20.74 -9.19 -13.41
CA SER A 78 -22.03 -9.73 -13.83
C SER A 78 -21.91 -11.19 -14.25
N GLY A 79 -22.81 -12.05 -13.77
CA GLY A 79 -22.80 -13.48 -14.05
C GLY A 79 -22.03 -14.34 -13.06
N VAL A 80 -21.40 -13.73 -12.07
CA VAL A 80 -20.74 -14.42 -10.94
C VAL A 80 -21.64 -14.31 -9.71
N THR A 81 -21.53 -15.28 -8.79
CA THR A 81 -22.24 -15.22 -7.51
C THR A 81 -21.94 -13.92 -6.77
N ALA A 82 -22.97 -13.24 -6.29
CA ALA A 82 -22.84 -11.95 -5.59
C ALA A 82 -21.90 -12.08 -4.39
N HIS A 83 -20.81 -11.34 -4.41
CA HIS A 83 -19.83 -11.29 -3.32
C HIS A 83 -19.14 -9.91 -3.26
N THR A 84 -18.52 -9.65 -2.14
CA THR A 84 -17.64 -8.48 -1.97
C THR A 84 -16.30 -8.95 -1.43
N THR A 85 -15.24 -8.54 -2.09
CA THR A 85 -13.88 -8.79 -1.63
C THR A 85 -13.33 -7.55 -0.93
N LYS A 86 -12.80 -7.72 0.28
CA LYS A 86 -12.17 -6.67 1.08
C LYS A 86 -10.73 -7.05 1.34
N LEU A 87 -9.82 -6.12 1.11
CA LEU A 87 -8.38 -6.30 1.27
C LEU A 87 -7.87 -5.31 2.30
N LEU A 88 -7.33 -5.81 3.40
CA LEU A 88 -6.61 -5.00 4.40
C LEU A 88 -5.15 -5.41 4.36
N GLY A 89 -4.28 -4.51 3.91
CA GLY A 89 -2.86 -4.77 3.71
C GLY A 89 -1.97 -3.88 4.55
N GLY A 90 -0.78 -4.40 4.87
CA GLY A 90 0.35 -3.66 5.40
C GLY A 90 1.63 -4.08 4.67
N MET A 91 2.45 -3.12 4.26
CA MET A 91 3.66 -3.38 3.47
C MET A 91 4.83 -2.53 3.94
N ALA A 92 6.02 -3.12 3.94
CA ALA A 92 7.29 -2.42 4.07
C ALA A 92 8.01 -2.44 2.72
N SER A 93 8.45 -1.28 2.25
CA SER A 93 9.01 -1.10 0.91
C SER A 93 10.27 -0.26 0.95
N VAL A 94 11.20 -0.55 0.06
CA VAL A 94 12.28 0.37 -0.30
C VAL A 94 11.78 1.24 -1.44
N VAL A 95 12.02 2.54 -1.33
CA VAL A 95 11.67 3.55 -2.33
C VAL A 95 12.95 4.20 -2.81
N TYR A 96 13.07 4.39 -4.11
CA TYR A 96 14.16 5.15 -4.71
C TYR A 96 13.59 6.30 -5.53
N ALA A 97 13.88 7.53 -5.12
CA ALA A 97 13.42 8.74 -5.77
C ALA A 97 14.53 9.33 -6.65
N PHE A 98 14.16 9.68 -7.88
CA PHE A 98 15.08 10.28 -8.85
C PHE A 98 14.98 11.81 -8.80
N GLY A 99 16.14 12.47 -8.92
CA GLY A 99 16.21 13.94 -8.94
C GLY A 99 16.20 14.59 -7.56
N SER A 100 16.71 15.81 -7.50
CA SER A 100 16.90 16.58 -6.25
C SER A 100 15.84 17.66 -6.03
N ALA A 101 15.21 18.17 -7.09
CA ALA A 101 14.26 19.27 -7.01
C ALA A 101 13.05 19.05 -7.94
N GLY A 102 11.95 19.78 -7.68
CA GLY A 102 10.75 19.73 -8.50
C GLY A 102 9.98 18.42 -8.47
N PRO A 103 9.45 17.96 -9.60
CA PRO A 103 8.85 16.64 -9.75
C PRO A 103 9.88 15.54 -9.46
N LYS A 104 9.51 14.60 -8.60
CA LYS A 104 10.38 13.46 -8.25
C LYS A 104 9.71 12.16 -8.66
N PRO A 105 10.06 11.58 -9.81
CA PRO A 105 9.71 10.20 -10.10
C PRO A 105 10.37 9.28 -9.08
N TYR A 106 9.72 8.17 -8.75
CA TYR A 106 10.27 7.16 -7.86
C TYR A 106 9.80 5.77 -8.25
N VAL A 107 10.58 4.78 -7.85
CA VAL A 107 10.23 3.37 -7.92
C VAL A 107 10.21 2.79 -6.52
N MET A 108 9.45 1.74 -6.31
CA MET A 108 9.35 1.07 -5.03
C MET A 108 9.19 -0.44 -5.18
N GLY A 109 9.65 -1.17 -4.17
CA GLY A 109 9.42 -2.60 -4.07
C GLY A 109 9.44 -3.05 -2.62
N GLY A 110 8.60 -4.00 -2.27
CA GLY A 110 8.48 -4.41 -0.88
C GLY A 110 7.70 -5.69 -0.66
N LEU A 111 7.63 -6.04 0.60
CA LEU A 111 6.94 -7.23 1.13
C LEU A 111 5.99 -6.81 2.24
N GLY A 112 4.94 -7.58 2.41
CA GLY A 112 3.94 -7.31 3.43
C GLY A 112 3.00 -8.48 3.70
N LEU A 113 1.90 -8.15 4.33
CA LEU A 113 0.81 -9.09 4.61
C LEU A 113 -0.50 -8.45 4.16
N THR A 114 -1.36 -9.24 3.55
CA THR A 114 -2.72 -8.83 3.19
C THR A 114 -3.72 -9.84 3.76
N ASN A 115 -4.70 -9.33 4.50
CA ASN A 115 -5.90 -10.06 4.87
C ASN A 115 -6.93 -9.84 3.77
N ALA A 116 -7.26 -10.91 3.07
CA ALA A 116 -8.33 -10.94 2.08
C ALA A 116 -9.58 -11.53 2.72
N LYS A 117 -10.68 -10.79 2.70
CA LYS A 117 -11.99 -11.21 3.20
C LYS A 117 -12.98 -11.21 2.06
N ILE A 118 -13.68 -12.34 1.89
CA ILE A 118 -14.74 -12.51 0.90
C ILE A 118 -16.06 -12.70 1.66
N ASP A 119 -17.03 -11.85 1.37
CA ASP A 119 -18.38 -11.89 1.93
C ASP A 119 -19.35 -12.40 0.84
N VAL A 120 -20.00 -13.55 1.06
CA VAL A 120 -20.97 -14.20 0.15
C VAL A 120 -22.22 -14.57 0.91
N GLY A 121 -23.39 -14.03 0.55
CA GLY A 121 -24.69 -14.47 1.05
C GLY A 121 -24.83 -14.51 2.58
N GLY A 122 -24.15 -13.62 3.32
CA GLY A 122 -24.16 -13.59 4.78
C GLY A 122 -23.09 -14.45 5.46
N SER A 123 -22.34 -15.23 4.70
CA SER A 123 -21.13 -15.94 5.17
C SER A 123 -19.87 -15.18 4.80
N SER A 124 -18.87 -15.24 5.65
CA SER A 124 -17.58 -14.60 5.37
C SER A 124 -16.41 -15.53 5.62
N ALA A 125 -15.44 -15.53 4.72
CA ALA A 125 -14.16 -16.18 4.87
C ALA A 125 -13.05 -15.15 4.81
N SER A 126 -12.01 -15.29 5.63
CA SER A 126 -10.85 -14.40 5.58
C SER A 126 -9.56 -15.18 5.73
N GLU A 127 -8.55 -14.77 4.99
CA GLU A 127 -7.22 -15.37 5.04
C GLU A 127 -6.15 -14.27 5.00
N THR A 128 -5.10 -14.44 5.79
CA THR A 128 -3.94 -13.53 5.78
C THR A 128 -2.77 -14.21 5.10
N LYS A 129 -2.23 -13.56 4.09
CA LYS A 129 -1.16 -14.08 3.24
C LYS A 129 -0.03 -13.09 3.05
N VAL A 130 1.13 -13.63 2.72
CA VAL A 130 2.29 -12.83 2.33
C VAL A 130 1.99 -12.15 0.99
N THR A 131 2.39 -10.90 0.92
CA THR A 131 2.19 -10.05 -0.25
C THR A 131 3.54 -9.48 -0.66
N PHE A 132 3.78 -9.44 -1.96
CA PHE A 132 4.89 -8.66 -2.52
C PHE A 132 4.34 -7.65 -3.54
N GLY A 133 5.07 -6.56 -3.71
CA GLY A 133 4.68 -5.55 -4.68
C GLY A 133 5.85 -4.72 -5.15
N PHE A 134 5.74 -4.25 -6.38
CA PHE A 134 6.66 -3.28 -6.97
C PHE A 134 5.87 -2.26 -7.77
N GLY A 135 6.38 -1.04 -7.84
CA GLY A 135 5.63 0.03 -8.47
C GLY A 135 6.45 1.26 -8.75
N ALA A 136 5.78 2.24 -9.31
CA ALA A 136 6.37 3.53 -9.62
C ALA A 136 5.36 4.65 -9.34
N GLY A 137 5.89 5.84 -9.16
CA GLY A 137 5.07 7.02 -8.95
C GLY A 137 5.82 8.30 -9.24
N VAL A 138 5.13 9.41 -9.11
CA VAL A 138 5.69 10.75 -9.19
C VAL A 138 5.18 11.57 -8.02
N SER A 139 6.06 12.38 -7.46
CA SER A 139 5.76 13.28 -6.34
C SER A 139 6.04 14.72 -6.78
N LEU A 140 5.05 15.58 -6.67
CA LEU A 140 5.06 16.98 -7.10
C LEU A 140 5.03 17.89 -5.86
N PRO A 141 5.91 18.92 -5.75
CA PRO A 141 5.85 19.85 -4.63
C PRO A 141 4.55 20.69 -4.70
N MET A 142 3.94 20.93 -3.54
CA MET A 142 2.77 21.80 -3.39
C MET A 142 3.15 23.01 -2.55
N GLY A 143 3.31 24.16 -3.20
CA GLY A 143 3.69 25.40 -2.50
C GLY A 143 5.05 25.30 -1.80
N THR A 144 5.24 26.12 -0.76
CA THR A 144 6.49 26.24 0.02
C THR A 144 6.48 25.43 1.34
N GLY A 145 5.35 24.84 1.69
CA GLY A 145 5.12 24.21 3.01
C GLY A 145 5.61 22.78 3.18
N GLY A 146 6.39 22.24 2.23
CA GLY A 146 6.92 20.89 2.31
C GLY A 146 5.91 19.78 1.96
N SER A 147 4.66 20.10 1.71
CA SER A 147 3.65 19.16 1.22
C SER A 147 3.91 18.80 -0.26
N ARG A 148 3.58 17.57 -0.63
CA ARG A 148 3.72 17.08 -2.00
C ARG A 148 2.47 16.30 -2.41
N LEU A 149 1.99 16.53 -3.61
CA LEU A 149 1.03 15.66 -4.28
C LEU A 149 1.79 14.43 -4.81
N PHE A 150 1.20 13.26 -4.74
CA PHE A 150 1.76 12.09 -5.39
C PHE A 150 0.69 11.33 -6.18
N ALA A 151 1.15 10.68 -7.25
CA ALA A 151 0.40 9.66 -7.96
C ALA A 151 1.29 8.42 -8.11
N GLU A 152 0.76 7.26 -7.78
CA GLU A 152 1.51 6.01 -7.84
C GLU A 152 0.65 4.85 -8.28
N THR A 153 1.30 3.84 -8.84
CA THR A 153 0.72 2.55 -9.11
C THR A 153 1.67 1.46 -8.61
N ARG A 154 1.11 0.33 -8.18
CA ARG A 154 1.88 -0.79 -7.63
C ARG A 154 1.29 -2.11 -8.11
N TYR A 155 2.08 -2.91 -8.81
CA TYR A 155 1.73 -4.31 -9.01
C TYR A 155 1.83 -5.03 -7.67
N THR A 156 0.74 -5.64 -7.23
CA THR A 156 0.66 -6.32 -5.94
C THR A 156 0.15 -7.74 -6.15
N SER A 157 0.89 -8.71 -5.62
CA SER A 157 0.52 -10.12 -5.65
C SER A 157 0.49 -10.68 -4.25
N VAL A 158 -0.63 -11.30 -3.92
CA VAL A 158 -0.88 -12.01 -2.65
C VAL A 158 -0.75 -13.50 -2.93
N SER A 159 0.22 -14.15 -2.28
CA SER A 159 0.47 -15.60 -2.45
C SER A 159 -0.62 -16.39 -1.73
N THR A 160 -1.53 -17.02 -2.47
CA THR A 160 -2.55 -17.92 -1.92
C THR A 160 -2.25 -19.37 -2.27
N SER A 161 -2.85 -20.31 -1.54
CA SER A 161 -2.71 -21.75 -1.83
C SER A 161 -3.58 -22.12 -3.02
N GLY A 162 -3.03 -22.06 -4.24
CA GLY A 162 -3.71 -22.52 -5.47
C GLY A 162 -4.04 -21.45 -6.50
N ALA A 163 -4.13 -20.17 -6.13
CA ALA A 163 -4.29 -19.05 -7.07
C ALA A 163 -3.60 -17.81 -6.49
N SER A 164 -3.03 -16.95 -7.31
CA SER A 164 -2.49 -15.67 -6.86
C SER A 164 -3.53 -14.57 -7.01
N LEU A 165 -3.82 -13.86 -5.92
CA LEU A 165 -4.67 -12.69 -5.99
C LEU A 165 -3.79 -11.50 -6.37
N THR A 166 -3.91 -11.08 -7.62
CA THR A 166 -3.09 -10.01 -8.19
C THR A 166 -3.94 -8.78 -8.49
N TYR A 167 -3.43 -7.60 -8.14
CA TYR A 167 -4.12 -6.35 -8.39
C TYR A 167 -3.15 -5.18 -8.57
N LEU A 168 -3.64 -4.14 -9.24
CA LEU A 168 -2.93 -2.90 -9.53
C LEU A 168 -3.70 -1.72 -8.91
N PRO A 169 -3.35 -1.23 -7.73
CA PRO A 169 -3.87 0.04 -7.22
C PRO A 169 -3.28 1.22 -8.00
N ILE A 170 -4.12 2.17 -8.35
CA ILE A 170 -3.73 3.48 -8.89
C ILE A 170 -4.18 4.51 -7.85
N VAL A 171 -3.24 5.13 -7.18
CA VAL A 171 -3.50 5.98 -6.01
C VAL A 171 -2.99 7.38 -6.26
N VAL A 172 -3.79 8.37 -5.88
CA VAL A 172 -3.37 9.76 -5.76
C VAL A 172 -3.50 10.19 -4.31
N GLY A 173 -2.61 11.08 -3.86
CA GLY A 173 -2.62 11.49 -2.47
C GLY A 173 -1.70 12.64 -2.16
N ILE A 174 -1.66 13.00 -0.90
CA ILE A 174 -0.83 14.09 -0.38
C ILE A 174 0.13 13.51 0.65
N SER A 175 1.38 13.93 0.58
CA SER A 175 2.38 13.65 1.59
C SER A 175 2.87 14.95 2.24
N PHE A 176 3.15 14.88 3.52
CA PHE A 176 3.56 15.99 4.37
C PHE A 176 4.64 15.53 5.35
N GLY A 177 5.38 16.48 5.86
CA GLY A 177 6.55 16.27 6.72
C GLY A 177 7.80 16.88 6.08
N LYS A 178 8.81 17.08 6.91
CA LYS A 178 10.12 17.61 6.49
C LYS A 178 11.03 16.48 6.06
#